data_02138ff4371b07f1490e2d5d112bfa2a
#
_entry.id   02138ff4371b07f1490e2d5d112bfa2a
#
_cell.length_a   1.000
_cell.length_b   1.000
_cell.length_c   1.000
_cell.angle_alpha   90.00
_cell.angle_beta   90.00
_cell.angle_gamma   90.00
#
_symmetry.space_group_name_H-M   'P 1'
#
loop_
_entity.id
_entity.type
_entity.pdbx_description
1 polymer ?
#
loop_
_entity_poly.entity_id
_entity_poly.type
_entity_poly.pdbx_seq_one_letter_code
_entity_poly.pdbx_strand_id
1 'polypeptide(L)'
;MARMLQSLRRALGLTSPKPVPTFRRSIDTDFSVFREGDRAIIHGKTPSLTKPLQPGQKTDLRRGYLEHSNIIGRRVRERIQAQKGQHNINWSKGHERKNRSLTSFPHPSTGPEYRLTLPTLDEYVVLTPRLVTPIYAADANLIVSLLDIHVAPPAEGEEHTQQPLEILESGTGHGSLTLHLARAIQAANPTPPPLPAQSQIQYLQGRPVRPDEKPEEKKKESAPNNETAIHPTQQQWDAWRTQRRAIIHTVDVSPKFSAHAEKIVRGFRRGLYAGNVDFYVGHVENWITEQKRLRTPTSLLPLTQKTADPFLSYAILDMPAAHQRITHVAPILKENGVLAVFMPSITQIGDCVDLIRRQQLPFILEKVVELGAGISSGRQWDVRFAVKKSRADPSSWNEYSETSEGAVQQDREALDDGSVESISTPGEAPKEEDSVLVCRPKVGSRIVGGGFVGIWRRIEDSQKQ
;
A
#
# COMPACT_ATOMS: atom_id res chain seq x y z
N MET A 1 16.06 5.63 49.35
CA MET A 1 16.24 4.32 50.05
C MET A 1 15.75 3.14 49.20
N ALA A 2 14.48 3.10 48.73
CA ALA A 2 13.96 1.97 47.96
C ALA A 2 14.71 1.69 46.62
N ARG A 3 15.13 2.72 45.88
CA ARG A 3 15.89 2.58 44.63
C ARG A 3 17.30 2.02 44.84
N MET A 4 17.97 2.40 45.94
CA MET A 4 19.28 1.89 46.30
C MET A 4 19.24 0.40 46.67
N LEU A 5 18.19 -0.03 47.37
CA LEU A 5 17.98 -1.45 47.74
C LEU A 5 17.66 -2.32 46.51
N GLN A 6 16.96 -1.78 45.50
CA GLN A 6 16.73 -2.50 44.24
C GLN A 6 18.02 -2.65 43.41
N SER A 7 18.86 -1.63 43.39
CA SER A 7 20.17 -1.63 42.72
C SER A 7 21.12 -2.66 43.37
N LEU A 8 21.15 -2.72 44.71
CA LEU A 8 21.92 -3.69 45.45
C LEU A 8 21.43 -5.14 45.27
N ARG A 9 20.10 -5.35 45.20
CA ARG A 9 19.51 -6.66 44.90
C ARG A 9 19.84 -7.15 43.49
N ARG A 10 19.93 -6.25 42.50
CA ARG A 10 20.37 -6.56 41.15
C ARG A 10 21.85 -6.92 41.10
N ALA A 11 22.69 -6.14 41.79
CA ALA A 11 24.13 -6.39 41.88
C ALA A 11 24.50 -7.71 42.59
N LEU A 12 23.66 -8.16 43.51
CA LEU A 12 23.83 -9.42 44.26
C LEU A 12 23.12 -10.61 43.58
N GLY A 13 22.58 -10.48 42.37
CA GLY A 13 21.92 -11.59 41.67
C GLY A 13 20.64 -12.12 42.33
N LEU A 14 20.09 -11.40 43.34
CA LEU A 14 18.91 -11.81 44.11
C LEU A 14 17.57 -11.48 43.48
N THR A 15 17.58 -10.88 42.28
CA THR A 15 16.35 -10.71 41.45
C THR A 15 16.57 -11.49 40.17
N SER A 16 15.78 -12.54 40.00
CA SER A 16 15.67 -13.14 38.65
C SER A 16 15.22 -12.03 37.67
N PRO A 17 15.89 -11.91 36.51
CA PRO A 17 15.42 -10.98 35.49
C PRO A 17 13.97 -11.32 35.19
N LYS A 18 13.05 -10.32 35.29
CA LYS A 18 11.68 -10.50 34.83
C LYS A 18 11.78 -11.01 33.39
N PRO A 19 11.12 -12.12 33.04
CA PRO A 19 11.15 -12.58 31.68
C PRO A 19 10.60 -11.42 30.83
N VAL A 20 11.47 -10.87 29.98
CA VAL A 20 11.04 -9.92 28.95
C VAL A 20 10.00 -10.67 28.13
N PRO A 21 8.77 -10.18 27.99
CA PRO A 21 7.77 -10.86 27.19
C PRO A 21 8.34 -11.00 25.78
N THR A 22 8.80 -12.18 25.43
CA THR A 22 9.22 -12.52 24.08
C THR A 22 7.98 -12.59 23.24
N PHE A 23 7.58 -11.47 22.65
CA PHE A 23 6.56 -11.49 21.62
C PHE A 23 7.04 -12.43 20.52
N ARG A 24 6.32 -13.53 20.29
CA ARG A 24 6.57 -14.37 19.13
C ARG A 24 6.45 -13.47 17.91
N ARG A 25 7.46 -13.45 17.05
CA ARG A 25 7.38 -12.74 15.77
C ARG A 25 6.12 -13.17 15.06
N SER A 26 5.19 -12.24 14.87
CA SER A 26 3.91 -12.52 14.22
C SER A 26 4.07 -12.77 12.72
N ILE A 27 5.10 -12.18 12.13
CA ILE A 27 5.36 -12.20 10.69
C ILE A 27 6.72 -12.82 10.47
N ASP A 28 6.73 -13.94 9.75
CA ASP A 28 7.96 -14.49 9.22
C ASP A 28 8.52 -13.55 8.16
N THR A 29 9.69 -12.98 8.42
CA THR A 29 10.39 -12.05 7.51
C THR A 29 11.28 -12.75 6.50
N ASP A 30 11.30 -14.09 6.49
CA ASP A 30 11.91 -14.83 5.39
C ASP A 30 11.01 -14.76 4.14
N PHE A 31 11.39 -13.90 3.21
CA PHE A 31 10.71 -13.71 1.94
C PHE A 31 11.33 -14.54 0.79
N SER A 32 12.13 -15.53 1.09
CA SER A 32 12.70 -16.46 0.11
C SER A 32 11.70 -17.52 -0.36
N VAL A 33 10.66 -17.79 0.46
CA VAL A 33 9.66 -18.82 0.27
C VAL A 33 8.26 -18.22 0.41
N PHE A 34 7.31 -18.67 -0.42
CA PHE A 34 5.90 -18.26 -0.29
C PHE A 34 5.28 -18.88 0.96
N ARG A 35 4.57 -18.08 1.72
CA ARG A 35 3.83 -18.48 2.92
C ARG A 35 2.33 -18.27 2.72
N GLU A 36 1.54 -18.90 3.57
CA GLU A 36 0.11 -18.59 3.66
C GLU A 36 -0.11 -17.10 3.96
N GLY A 37 -1.11 -16.49 3.31
CA GLY A 37 -1.40 -15.06 3.38
C GLY A 37 -0.56 -14.18 2.44
N ASP A 38 0.53 -14.69 1.85
CA ASP A 38 1.27 -13.95 0.83
C ASP A 38 0.41 -13.73 -0.42
N ARG A 39 0.72 -12.69 -1.17
CA ARG A 39 0.24 -12.50 -2.54
C ARG A 39 1.40 -12.65 -3.50
N ALA A 40 1.19 -13.41 -4.56
CA ALA A 40 2.19 -13.63 -5.59
C ALA A 40 1.83 -12.88 -6.88
N ILE A 41 2.85 -12.34 -7.56
CA ILE A 41 2.70 -11.89 -8.94
C ILE A 41 2.92 -13.09 -9.85
N ILE A 42 1.98 -13.32 -10.73
CA ILE A 42 2.07 -14.30 -11.81
C ILE A 42 2.58 -13.58 -13.06
N HIS A 43 3.79 -13.91 -13.50
CA HIS A 43 4.39 -13.33 -14.69
C HIS A 43 3.88 -14.06 -15.94
N GLY A 44 2.82 -13.49 -16.52
CA GLY A 44 2.28 -13.87 -17.82
C GLY A 44 2.51 -12.78 -18.87
N LYS A 45 1.72 -12.74 -19.94
CA LYS A 45 1.70 -11.64 -20.91
C LYS A 45 1.45 -10.30 -20.20
N THR A 46 0.47 -10.28 -19.30
CA THR A 46 0.23 -9.20 -18.33
C THR A 46 0.43 -9.73 -16.92
N PRO A 47 1.23 -9.05 -16.08
CA PRO A 47 1.38 -9.45 -14.68
C PRO A 47 0.03 -9.37 -13.95
N SER A 48 -0.24 -10.35 -13.11
CA SER A 48 -1.45 -10.35 -12.27
C SER A 48 -1.13 -10.75 -10.83
N LEU A 49 -1.86 -10.16 -9.89
CA LEU A 49 -1.68 -10.42 -8.46
C LEU A 49 -2.69 -11.49 -8.00
N THR A 50 -2.21 -12.51 -7.28
CA THR A 50 -3.11 -13.50 -6.67
C THR A 50 -3.94 -12.89 -5.55
N LYS A 51 -5.02 -13.57 -5.15
CA LYS A 51 -5.60 -13.39 -3.82
C LYS A 51 -4.57 -13.83 -2.77
N PRO A 52 -4.76 -13.51 -1.48
CA PRO A 52 -3.92 -14.08 -0.43
C PRO A 52 -3.87 -15.61 -0.58
N LEU A 53 -2.66 -16.17 -0.54
CA LEU A 53 -2.48 -17.61 -0.69
C LEU A 53 -3.08 -18.33 0.52
N GLN A 54 -3.97 -19.28 0.27
CA GLN A 54 -4.62 -20.09 1.29
C GLN A 54 -4.70 -21.55 0.82
N PRO A 55 -4.41 -22.53 1.68
CA PRO A 55 -4.59 -23.94 1.35
C PRO A 55 -6.00 -24.22 0.82
N GLY A 56 -6.11 -25.05 -0.20
CA GLY A 56 -7.39 -25.41 -0.81
C GLY A 56 -8.02 -24.36 -1.74
N GLN A 57 -7.43 -23.17 -1.86
CA GLN A 57 -7.84 -22.14 -2.82
C GLN A 57 -7.04 -22.23 -4.11
N LYS A 58 -7.56 -21.61 -5.17
CA LYS A 58 -6.91 -21.54 -6.48
C LYS A 58 -6.99 -20.13 -7.07
N THR A 59 -6.07 -19.84 -7.97
CA THR A 59 -6.10 -18.66 -8.83
C THR A 59 -6.34 -19.10 -10.26
N ASP A 60 -7.48 -18.68 -10.84
CA ASP A 60 -7.83 -18.98 -12.21
C ASP A 60 -7.01 -18.11 -13.16
N LEU A 61 -6.54 -18.73 -14.25
CA LEU A 61 -5.74 -18.14 -15.31
C LEU A 61 -6.43 -18.35 -16.65
N ARG A 62 -6.03 -17.59 -17.67
CA ARG A 62 -6.57 -17.77 -19.03
C ARG A 62 -6.42 -19.19 -19.56
N ARG A 63 -5.36 -19.90 -19.17
CA ARG A 63 -5.05 -21.27 -19.63
C ARG A 63 -4.87 -22.22 -18.46
N GLY A 64 -5.90 -22.36 -17.58
CA GLY A 64 -5.88 -23.24 -16.42
C GLY A 64 -5.95 -22.51 -15.10
N TYR A 65 -5.43 -23.12 -14.05
CA TYR A 65 -5.43 -22.55 -12.70
C TYR A 65 -4.17 -22.95 -11.93
N LEU A 66 -3.82 -22.19 -10.94
CA LEU A 66 -2.76 -22.48 -9.97
C LEU A 66 -3.40 -22.75 -8.61
N GLU A 67 -3.19 -23.94 -8.08
CA GLU A 67 -3.57 -24.25 -6.69
C GLU A 67 -2.61 -23.55 -5.72
N HIS A 68 -3.15 -22.89 -4.71
CA HIS A 68 -2.34 -22.20 -3.72
C HIS A 68 -1.46 -23.16 -2.92
N SER A 69 -1.94 -24.39 -2.69
CA SER A 69 -1.16 -25.45 -2.03
C SER A 69 0.13 -25.81 -2.77
N ASN A 70 0.15 -25.64 -4.11
CA ASN A 70 1.33 -25.88 -4.92
C ASN A 70 2.32 -24.69 -4.95
N ILE A 71 1.87 -23.52 -4.45
CA ILE A 71 2.67 -22.29 -4.35
C ILE A 71 3.28 -22.16 -2.96
N ILE A 72 2.48 -22.42 -1.91
CA ILE A 72 2.91 -22.32 -0.52
C ILE A 72 4.08 -23.29 -0.28
N GLY A 73 5.16 -22.79 0.29
CA GLY A 73 6.39 -23.56 0.53
C GLY A 73 7.40 -23.56 -0.62
N ARG A 74 7.02 -23.08 -1.82
CA ARG A 74 7.95 -22.94 -2.95
C ARG A 74 8.82 -21.70 -2.82
N ARG A 75 10.01 -21.76 -3.44
CA ARG A 75 10.90 -20.61 -3.48
C ARG A 75 10.34 -19.52 -4.39
N VAL A 76 10.53 -18.27 -3.97
CA VAL A 76 10.22 -17.11 -4.82
C VAL A 76 11.05 -17.15 -6.10
N ARG A 77 10.43 -16.84 -7.23
CA ARG A 77 10.96 -16.93 -8.60
C ARG A 77 11.04 -18.35 -9.18
N GLU A 78 10.63 -19.37 -8.46
CA GLU A 78 10.47 -20.71 -9.00
C GLU A 78 9.36 -20.71 -10.07
N ARG A 79 9.49 -21.61 -11.07
CA ARG A 79 8.45 -21.83 -12.06
C ARG A 79 7.46 -22.85 -11.53
N ILE A 80 6.19 -22.55 -11.67
CA ILE A 80 5.10 -23.41 -11.22
C ILE A 80 4.20 -23.69 -12.42
N GLN A 81 3.85 -24.96 -12.57
CA GLN A 81 3.02 -25.43 -13.65
C GLN A 81 1.55 -25.25 -13.32
N ALA A 82 0.80 -24.62 -14.22
CA ALA A 82 -0.65 -24.51 -14.07
C ALA A 82 -1.30 -25.84 -14.42
N GLN A 83 -2.40 -26.13 -13.73
CA GLN A 83 -3.26 -27.26 -14.04
C GLN A 83 -4.28 -26.82 -15.11
N LYS A 84 -4.56 -27.68 -16.10
CA LYS A 84 -5.64 -27.42 -17.05
C LYS A 84 -6.98 -27.61 -16.35
N GLY A 85 -7.84 -26.61 -16.40
CA GLY A 85 -9.22 -26.76 -15.96
C GLY A 85 -9.94 -27.80 -16.86
N GLN A 86 -10.69 -28.70 -16.25
CA GLN A 86 -11.66 -29.49 -17.01
C GLN A 86 -12.73 -28.50 -17.49
N HIS A 87 -12.65 -28.10 -18.75
CA HIS A 87 -13.77 -27.44 -19.40
C HIS A 87 -14.88 -28.47 -19.58
N ASN A 88 -15.84 -28.48 -18.68
CA ASN A 88 -17.15 -29.04 -18.96
C ASN A 88 -17.78 -28.18 -20.08
N ILE A 89 -17.49 -28.51 -21.32
CA ILE A 89 -18.20 -27.97 -22.47
C ILE A 89 -19.56 -28.68 -22.53
N ASN A 90 -20.50 -28.27 -21.68
CA ASN A 90 -21.90 -28.53 -21.94
C ASN A 90 -22.39 -27.56 -23.06
N TRP A 91 -21.97 -27.82 -24.28
CA TRP A 91 -22.64 -27.32 -25.46
C TRP A 91 -23.67 -28.36 -25.90
N SER A 92 -24.84 -28.32 -25.30
CA SER A 92 -26.03 -28.92 -25.87
C SER A 92 -26.47 -28.08 -27.05
N LYS A 93 -26.04 -28.43 -28.27
CA LYS A 93 -26.80 -28.26 -29.50
C LYS A 93 -26.26 -29.23 -30.54
N GLY A 94 -27.15 -30.11 -30.96
CA GLY A 94 -26.87 -31.19 -31.87
C GLY A 94 -26.23 -30.82 -33.19
N HIS A 95 -25.27 -31.63 -33.54
CA HIS A 95 -25.07 -32.12 -34.90
C HIS A 95 -24.24 -33.39 -34.81
N GLU A 96 -24.86 -34.49 -35.26
CA GLU A 96 -24.21 -35.76 -35.49
C GLU A 96 -23.03 -35.62 -36.39
N ARG A 97 -21.85 -36.07 -35.93
CA ARG A 97 -20.77 -36.49 -36.82
C ARG A 97 -20.12 -37.75 -36.32
N LYS A 98 -20.15 -38.72 -37.23
CA LYS A 98 -19.72 -40.12 -37.19
C LYS A 98 -18.27 -40.31 -36.67
N ASN A 99 -18.16 -41.37 -35.88
CA ASN A 99 -17.01 -42.27 -35.67
C ASN A 99 -15.64 -41.81 -36.13
N ARG A 100 -14.79 -41.54 -35.15
CA ARG A 100 -13.36 -41.85 -35.23
C ARG A 100 -12.91 -42.52 -33.94
N SER A 101 -12.39 -43.73 -34.07
CA SER A 101 -11.72 -44.53 -33.06
C SER A 101 -10.67 -43.68 -32.32
N LEU A 102 -10.83 -43.57 -31.01
CA LEU A 102 -9.89 -42.88 -30.13
C LEU A 102 -9.32 -43.92 -29.14
N THR A 103 -8.18 -44.47 -29.52
CA THR A 103 -7.19 -44.92 -28.55
C THR A 103 -6.24 -43.75 -28.30
N SER A 104 -6.62 -42.77 -27.47
CA SER A 104 -5.67 -41.79 -26.95
C SER A 104 -5.55 -42.08 -25.46
N PHE A 105 -4.38 -42.57 -25.07
CA PHE A 105 -3.92 -42.56 -23.70
C PHE A 105 -4.03 -41.16 -23.15
N PRO A 106 -4.52 -40.94 -21.92
CA PRO A 106 -4.55 -39.62 -21.32
C PRO A 106 -3.10 -39.18 -21.01
N HIS A 107 -2.49 -38.41 -21.92
CA HIS A 107 -1.31 -37.65 -21.56
C HIS A 107 -1.73 -36.68 -20.46
N PRO A 108 -1.03 -36.65 -19.33
CA PRO A 108 -1.26 -35.62 -18.33
C PRO A 108 -1.05 -34.28 -19.02
N SER A 109 -2.16 -33.60 -19.28
CA SER A 109 -2.12 -32.33 -20.02
C SER A 109 -1.59 -31.25 -19.09
N THR A 110 -0.28 -31.16 -19.05
CA THR A 110 0.44 -30.13 -18.31
C THR A 110 0.09 -28.77 -18.88
N GLY A 111 -0.35 -27.86 -18.03
CA GLY A 111 -0.62 -26.46 -18.38
C GLY A 111 0.67 -25.67 -18.59
N PRO A 112 0.58 -24.38 -18.95
CA PRO A 112 1.74 -23.52 -19.07
C PRO A 112 2.44 -23.31 -17.73
N GLU A 113 3.74 -23.07 -17.79
CA GLU A 113 4.54 -22.70 -16.63
C GLU A 113 4.52 -21.18 -16.40
N TYR A 114 4.44 -20.78 -15.15
CA TYR A 114 4.50 -19.40 -14.74
C TYR A 114 5.60 -19.19 -13.72
N ARG A 115 6.35 -18.09 -13.84
CA ARG A 115 7.25 -17.63 -12.79
C ARG A 115 6.44 -16.78 -11.81
N LEU A 116 6.60 -17.05 -10.52
CA LEU A 116 5.94 -16.32 -9.46
C LEU A 116 6.96 -15.52 -8.65
N THR A 117 6.59 -14.27 -8.30
CA THR A 117 7.40 -13.41 -7.44
C THR A 117 6.54 -12.81 -6.35
N LEU A 118 7.16 -12.41 -5.25
CA LEU A 118 6.51 -11.52 -4.29
C LEU A 118 6.50 -10.10 -4.86
N PRO A 119 5.39 -9.36 -4.74
CA PRO A 119 5.33 -7.99 -5.24
C PRO A 119 6.29 -7.07 -4.46
N THR A 120 6.92 -6.15 -5.17
CA THR A 120 7.44 -4.92 -4.56
C THR A 120 6.28 -4.07 -4.07
N LEU A 121 6.54 -3.03 -3.27
CA LEU A 121 5.48 -2.13 -2.82
C LEU A 121 4.80 -1.43 -4.01
N ASP A 122 5.59 -1.01 -4.97
CA ASP A 122 5.13 -0.33 -6.18
C ASP A 122 4.21 -1.23 -7.03
N GLU A 123 4.66 -2.47 -7.30
CA GLU A 123 3.86 -3.46 -8.02
C GLU A 123 2.57 -3.81 -7.28
N TYR A 124 2.65 -3.92 -5.96
CA TYR A 124 1.49 -4.23 -5.13
C TYR A 124 0.41 -3.15 -5.24
N VAL A 125 0.78 -1.88 -5.08
CA VAL A 125 -0.15 -0.75 -5.20
C VAL A 125 -0.81 -0.70 -6.59
N VAL A 126 -0.02 -0.93 -7.64
CA VAL A 126 -0.52 -0.89 -9.03
C VAL A 126 -1.47 -2.06 -9.32
N LEU A 127 -1.18 -3.26 -8.81
CA LEU A 127 -1.91 -4.49 -9.14
C LEU A 127 -3.09 -4.78 -8.20
N THR A 128 -3.23 -4.04 -7.09
CA THR A 128 -4.38 -4.20 -6.20
C THR A 128 -5.64 -3.55 -6.77
N PRO A 129 -6.83 -4.12 -6.51
CA PRO A 129 -8.10 -3.53 -6.93
C PRO A 129 -8.26 -2.10 -6.40
N ARG A 130 -8.81 -1.21 -7.20
CA ARG A 130 -8.99 0.21 -6.88
C ARG A 130 -10.45 0.53 -6.62
N LEU A 131 -10.72 1.32 -5.59
CA LEU A 131 -12.00 1.99 -5.35
C LEU A 131 -11.89 3.50 -5.63
N VAL A 132 -10.68 4.04 -5.54
CA VAL A 132 -10.32 5.44 -5.77
C VAL A 132 -8.95 5.47 -6.43
N THR A 133 -8.64 6.55 -7.13
CA THR A 133 -7.31 6.75 -7.72
C THR A 133 -6.26 6.87 -6.62
N PRO A 134 -5.24 6.00 -6.59
CA PRO A 134 -4.16 6.11 -5.61
C PRO A 134 -3.20 7.26 -5.98
N ILE A 135 -2.50 7.80 -5.00
CA ILE A 135 -1.19 8.40 -5.28
C ILE A 135 -0.29 7.25 -5.75
N TYR A 136 0.21 7.34 -6.98
CA TYR A 136 1.02 6.26 -7.54
C TYR A 136 2.35 6.13 -6.83
N ALA A 137 2.94 4.95 -6.88
CA ALA A 137 4.09 4.59 -6.08
C ALA A 137 5.29 5.54 -6.27
N ALA A 138 5.55 6.01 -7.49
CA ALA A 138 6.62 6.97 -7.75
C ALA A 138 6.39 8.29 -7.03
N ASP A 139 5.15 8.80 -7.08
CA ASP A 139 4.76 10.05 -6.44
C ASP A 139 4.73 9.89 -4.91
N ALA A 140 4.22 8.76 -4.41
CA ALA A 140 4.24 8.45 -2.98
C ALA A 140 5.68 8.35 -2.42
N ASN A 141 6.60 7.72 -3.16
CA ASN A 141 8.02 7.68 -2.81
C ASN A 141 8.63 9.09 -2.78
N LEU A 142 8.30 9.93 -3.75
CA LEU A 142 8.78 11.31 -3.81
C LEU A 142 8.24 12.14 -2.63
N ILE A 143 6.95 12.03 -2.31
CA ILE A 143 6.33 12.72 -1.16
C ILE A 143 7.04 12.30 0.13
N VAL A 144 7.24 10.99 0.37
CA VAL A 144 7.94 10.50 1.55
C VAL A 144 9.39 11.02 1.62
N SER A 145 10.07 11.10 0.46
CA SER A 145 11.42 11.68 0.39
C SER A 145 11.42 13.20 0.70
N LEU A 146 10.39 13.94 0.27
CA LEU A 146 10.25 15.37 0.56
C LEU A 146 9.97 15.65 2.04
N LEU A 147 9.33 14.71 2.74
CA LEU A 147 9.07 14.82 4.18
C LEU A 147 10.33 14.59 5.03
N ASP A 148 11.36 13.97 4.45
CA ASP A 148 12.66 13.72 5.12
C ASP A 148 12.50 13.05 6.51
N ILE A 149 11.75 11.94 6.55
CA ILE A 149 11.43 11.25 7.79
C ILE A 149 12.62 10.42 8.24
N HIS A 150 13.14 10.71 9.42
CA HIS A 150 14.21 9.97 10.06
C HIS A 150 13.73 9.29 11.34
N VAL A 151 13.99 8.00 11.46
CA VAL A 151 13.67 7.20 12.65
C VAL A 151 14.86 6.35 13.05
N ALA A 152 15.02 6.14 14.35
CA ALA A 152 16.03 5.23 14.89
C ALA A 152 15.35 3.96 15.44
N PRO A 153 15.96 2.77 15.29
CA PRO A 153 15.48 1.58 15.97
C PRO A 153 15.60 1.74 17.48
N PRO A 154 14.73 1.05 18.28
CA PRO A 154 14.84 1.05 19.73
C PRO A 154 16.20 0.47 20.17
N ALA A 155 16.91 1.16 21.03
CA ALA A 155 18.11 0.65 21.66
C ALA A 155 17.77 -0.30 22.82
N GLU A 156 18.59 -1.33 23.05
CA GLU A 156 18.42 -2.23 24.19
C GLU A 156 18.59 -1.46 25.50
N GLY A 157 17.59 -1.56 26.39
CA GLY A 157 17.60 -0.90 27.69
C GLY A 157 17.23 0.58 27.71
N GLU A 158 16.88 1.16 26.58
CA GLU A 158 16.40 2.53 26.49
C GLU A 158 14.96 2.62 27.03
N GLU A 159 14.79 3.29 28.16
CA GLU A 159 13.45 3.60 28.67
C GLU A 159 12.79 4.62 27.72
N HIS A 160 11.51 4.36 27.38
CA HIS A 160 10.72 5.18 26.47
C HIS A 160 10.39 6.54 27.14
N THR A 161 11.31 7.48 27.06
CA THR A 161 11.13 8.83 27.65
C THR A 161 10.68 9.87 26.63
N GLN A 162 10.80 9.59 25.32
CA GLN A 162 10.46 10.52 24.28
C GLN A 162 9.03 10.32 23.76
N GLN A 163 8.37 11.42 23.42
CA GLN A 163 7.08 11.35 22.73
C GLN A 163 7.25 10.68 21.37
N PRO A 164 6.29 9.83 20.93
CA PRO A 164 6.37 9.18 19.65
C PRO A 164 6.39 10.20 18.49
N LEU A 165 7.00 9.81 17.38
CA LEU A 165 6.86 10.51 16.12
C LEU A 165 5.47 10.23 15.58
N GLU A 166 4.61 11.24 15.46
CA GLU A 166 3.25 11.09 14.98
C GLU A 166 3.07 11.77 13.63
N ILE A 167 2.44 11.05 12.71
CA ILE A 167 2.14 11.49 11.34
C ILE A 167 0.63 11.46 11.17
N LEU A 168 0.03 12.57 10.76
CA LEU A 168 -1.34 12.62 10.29
C LEU A 168 -1.37 12.50 8.76
N GLU A 169 -2.15 11.57 8.25
CA GLU A 169 -2.57 11.49 6.86
C GLU A 169 -4.08 11.70 6.79
N SER A 170 -4.55 12.76 6.13
CA SER A 170 -5.97 13.00 5.90
C SER A 170 -6.30 12.82 4.43
N GLY A 171 -7.19 11.85 4.17
CA GLY A 171 -7.46 11.30 2.85
C GLY A 171 -6.74 9.96 2.64
N THR A 172 -7.15 8.92 3.40
CA THR A 172 -6.57 7.56 3.32
C THR A 172 -6.67 6.97 1.90
N GLY A 173 -7.82 7.17 1.25
CA GLY A 173 -8.09 6.76 -0.11
C GLY A 173 -7.81 5.27 -0.35
N HIS A 174 -6.85 4.97 -1.23
CA HIS A 174 -6.42 3.60 -1.54
C HIS A 174 -5.48 3.00 -0.49
N GLY A 175 -4.83 3.81 0.36
CA GLY A 175 -3.79 3.36 1.28
C GLY A 175 -2.40 3.24 0.66
N SER A 176 -2.18 3.81 -0.53
CA SER A 176 -0.88 3.80 -1.21
C SER A 176 0.16 4.62 -0.44
N LEU A 177 -0.15 5.90 -0.18
CA LEU A 177 0.74 6.76 0.59
C LEU A 177 0.91 6.25 2.01
N THR A 178 -0.17 5.77 2.64
CA THR A 178 -0.14 5.11 3.95
C THR A 178 0.91 4.01 4.02
N LEU A 179 0.97 3.13 3.00
CA LEU A 179 1.98 2.05 2.95
C LEU A 179 3.41 2.57 2.82
N HIS A 180 3.63 3.63 2.03
CA HIS A 180 4.96 4.22 1.86
C HIS A 180 5.44 4.92 3.15
N LEU A 181 4.54 5.64 3.82
CA LEU A 181 4.80 6.22 5.15
C LEU A 181 5.09 5.13 6.18
N ALA A 182 4.26 4.08 6.21
CA ALA A 182 4.41 2.97 7.16
C ALA A 182 5.74 2.23 6.98
N ARG A 183 6.22 2.10 5.73
CA ARG A 183 7.56 1.58 5.44
C ARG A 183 8.65 2.51 5.98
N ALA A 184 8.50 3.82 5.84
CA ALA A 184 9.51 4.79 6.28
C ALA A 184 9.72 4.77 7.80
N ILE A 185 8.66 4.52 8.57
CA ILE A 185 8.75 4.52 10.04
C ILE A 185 8.91 3.12 10.67
N GLN A 186 8.94 2.06 9.85
CA GLN A 186 8.95 0.67 10.35
C GLN A 186 10.07 0.40 11.35
N ALA A 187 11.25 0.98 11.14
CA ALA A 187 12.41 0.72 12.00
C ALA A 187 12.25 1.28 13.41
N ALA A 188 11.40 2.28 13.63
CA ALA A 188 11.19 2.89 14.94
C ALA A 188 10.43 1.98 15.92
N ASN A 189 9.58 1.09 15.39
CA ASN A 189 8.66 0.32 16.21
C ASN A 189 9.21 -1.07 16.54
N PRO A 190 8.92 -1.60 17.73
CA PRO A 190 9.24 -2.97 18.05
C PRO A 190 8.46 -3.94 17.16
N THR A 191 8.88 -5.18 17.07
CA THR A 191 8.19 -6.20 16.28
C THR A 191 6.76 -6.40 16.80
N PRO A 192 5.73 -6.27 15.95
CA PRO A 192 4.35 -6.40 16.39
C PRO A 192 3.98 -7.86 16.73
N PRO A 193 3.03 -8.08 17.65
CA PRO A 193 2.42 -9.38 17.87
C PRO A 193 1.55 -9.80 16.67
N PRO A 194 0.95 -11.00 16.69
CA PRO A 194 0.02 -11.44 15.65
C PRO A 194 -1.09 -10.42 15.40
N LEU A 195 -1.34 -10.15 14.12
CA LEU A 195 -2.35 -9.18 13.71
C LEU A 195 -3.75 -9.67 14.11
N PRO A 196 -4.55 -8.87 14.84
CA PRO A 196 -5.92 -9.25 15.16
C PRO A 196 -6.75 -9.52 13.89
N ALA A 197 -7.62 -10.52 13.92
CA ALA A 197 -8.47 -10.83 12.77
C ALA A 197 -9.51 -9.74 12.51
N GLN A 198 -9.96 -9.08 13.56
CA GLN A 198 -10.94 -7.99 13.49
C GLN A 198 -10.33 -6.71 12.92
N SER A 199 -11.16 -5.89 12.27
CA SER A 199 -10.78 -4.56 11.82
C SER A 199 -10.40 -3.68 13.02
N GLN A 200 -9.37 -2.86 12.82
CA GLN A 200 -8.87 -1.92 13.82
C GLN A 200 -9.30 -0.47 13.54
N ILE A 201 -10.29 -0.29 12.66
CA ILE A 201 -10.81 1.03 12.31
C ILE A 201 -11.61 1.62 13.47
N GLN A 202 -11.32 2.86 13.82
CA GLN A 202 -11.99 3.63 14.84
C GLN A 202 -12.95 4.63 14.18
N TYR A 203 -14.21 4.64 14.64
CA TYR A 203 -15.22 5.57 14.13
C TYR A 203 -15.30 6.79 15.05
N LEU A 204 -15.08 7.96 14.48
CA LEU A 204 -15.14 9.23 15.19
C LEU A 204 -16.61 9.63 15.44
N GLN A 205 -16.88 10.22 16.60
CA GLN A 205 -18.19 10.77 16.90
C GLN A 205 -18.45 12.02 16.04
N GLY A 206 -19.73 12.30 15.77
CA GLY A 206 -20.13 13.52 15.06
C GLY A 206 -19.93 13.49 13.54
N ARG A 207 -19.81 12.31 12.92
CA ARG A 207 -19.82 12.23 11.45
C ARG A 207 -21.10 12.85 10.89
N PRO A 208 -21.03 13.95 10.12
CA PRO A 208 -22.21 14.46 9.45
C PRO A 208 -22.68 13.44 8.41
N VAL A 209 -23.96 13.12 8.44
CA VAL A 209 -24.63 12.35 7.38
C VAL A 209 -24.63 13.22 6.13
N ARG A 210 -24.10 12.71 5.00
CA ARG A 210 -24.18 13.43 3.75
C ARG A 210 -25.64 13.57 3.32
N PRO A 211 -26.05 14.69 2.71
CA PRO A 211 -27.44 14.90 2.27
C PRO A 211 -27.94 13.84 1.25
N ASP A 212 -27.01 13.20 0.54
CA ASP A 212 -27.24 12.15 -0.45
C ASP A 212 -27.09 10.71 0.11
N GLU A 213 -26.64 10.57 1.34
CA GLU A 213 -26.61 9.30 2.05
C GLU A 213 -28.08 8.97 2.44
N LYS A 214 -28.68 8.00 1.74
CA LYS A 214 -29.93 7.40 2.22
C LYS A 214 -29.69 6.98 3.67
N PRO A 215 -30.59 7.33 4.60
CA PRO A 215 -30.49 6.83 5.95
C PRO A 215 -30.47 5.30 5.80
N GLU A 216 -29.30 4.69 5.94
CA GLU A 216 -29.24 3.27 6.20
C GLU A 216 -30.11 3.10 7.42
N GLU A 217 -31.25 2.39 7.22
CA GLU A 217 -32.04 1.92 8.34
C GLU A 217 -31.02 1.43 9.35
N LYS A 218 -30.96 2.11 10.48
CA LYS A 218 -30.15 1.69 11.61
C LYS A 218 -30.53 0.24 11.85
N LYS A 219 -29.88 -0.68 11.16
CA LYS A 219 -29.56 -1.94 11.78
C LYS A 219 -28.89 -1.46 13.05
N LYS A 220 -29.68 -1.47 14.13
CA LYS A 220 -29.14 -1.49 15.47
C LYS A 220 -28.07 -2.56 15.37
N GLU A 221 -26.84 -2.15 15.04
CA GLU A 221 -25.69 -2.83 15.56
C GLU A 221 -25.97 -2.77 17.05
N SER A 222 -26.66 -3.80 17.50
CA SER A 222 -26.74 -4.15 18.89
C SER A 222 -25.31 -3.96 19.36
N ALA A 223 -25.09 -2.92 20.16
CA ALA A 223 -23.90 -2.85 20.98
C ALA A 223 -23.69 -4.29 21.41
N PRO A 224 -22.54 -4.91 21.17
CA PRO A 224 -22.31 -6.24 21.65
C PRO A 224 -22.35 -6.15 23.18
N ASN A 225 -23.56 -6.32 23.74
CA ASN A 225 -23.77 -6.77 25.10
C ASN A 225 -23.32 -8.22 25.11
N ASN A 226 -22.05 -8.40 25.02
CA ASN A 226 -21.37 -9.58 25.47
C ASN A 226 -20.08 -9.08 26.11
N GLU A 227 -19.94 -9.31 27.36
CA GLU A 227 -18.69 -9.52 28.06
C GLU A 227 -17.96 -10.70 27.38
N THR A 228 -17.66 -10.54 26.10
CA THR A 228 -16.78 -11.43 25.36
C THR A 228 -15.40 -11.16 25.92
N ALA A 229 -14.89 -12.11 26.65
CA ALA A 229 -13.51 -12.15 27.10
C ALA A 229 -12.62 -11.65 25.95
N ILE A 230 -11.97 -10.50 26.18
CA ILE A 230 -11.15 -9.84 25.14
C ILE A 230 -10.15 -10.88 24.65
N HIS A 231 -10.18 -11.17 23.34
CA HIS A 231 -9.34 -12.21 22.77
C HIS A 231 -7.87 -11.94 23.10
N PRO A 232 -7.07 -12.91 23.57
CA PRO A 232 -5.70 -12.69 24.00
C PRO A 232 -4.82 -11.96 22.96
N THR A 233 -5.08 -12.21 21.68
CA THR A 233 -4.39 -11.52 20.56
C THR A 233 -4.69 -10.01 20.55
N GLN A 234 -5.91 -9.60 20.87
CA GLN A 234 -6.28 -8.17 20.93
C GLN A 234 -5.60 -7.49 22.11
N GLN A 235 -5.57 -8.13 23.29
CA GLN A 235 -4.87 -7.60 24.45
C GLN A 235 -3.38 -7.40 24.20
N GLN A 236 -2.73 -8.39 23.56
CA GLN A 236 -1.32 -8.29 23.18
C GLN A 236 -1.09 -7.16 22.18
N TRP A 237 -2.01 -7.00 21.22
CA TRP A 237 -1.97 -5.94 20.22
C TRP A 237 -2.09 -4.56 20.86
N ASP A 238 -3.05 -4.38 21.75
CA ASP A 238 -3.28 -3.10 22.42
C ASP A 238 -2.11 -2.73 23.34
N ALA A 239 -1.57 -3.71 24.10
CA ALA A 239 -0.37 -3.51 24.89
C ALA A 239 0.86 -3.15 24.04
N TRP A 240 1.00 -3.75 22.88
CA TRP A 240 2.09 -3.42 21.95
C TRP A 240 1.91 -2.02 21.34
N ARG A 241 0.69 -1.62 21.01
CA ARG A 241 0.40 -0.27 20.46
C ARG A 241 0.89 0.86 21.36
N THR A 242 0.86 0.67 22.68
CA THR A 242 1.35 1.68 23.64
C THR A 242 2.87 1.82 23.65
N GLN A 243 3.60 0.87 23.05
CA GLN A 243 5.07 0.85 22.98
C GLN A 243 5.61 1.41 21.66
N ARG A 244 4.74 1.80 20.74
CA ARG A 244 5.15 2.34 19.44
C ARG A 244 5.87 3.68 19.61
N ARG A 245 6.95 3.85 18.87
CA ARG A 245 7.74 5.10 18.82
C ARG A 245 7.44 5.96 17.61
N ALA A 246 6.76 5.39 16.61
CA ALA A 246 6.27 6.13 15.45
C ALA A 246 4.89 5.61 15.03
N ILE A 247 3.96 6.50 14.72
CA ILE A 247 2.56 6.19 14.47
C ILE A 247 2.05 7.01 13.29
N ILE A 248 1.29 6.37 12.40
CA ILE A 248 0.52 7.05 11.37
C ILE A 248 -0.95 7.01 11.79
N HIS A 249 -1.55 8.18 11.89
CA HIS A 249 -2.98 8.36 12.04
C HIS A 249 -3.56 8.68 10.67
N THR A 250 -4.24 7.72 10.05
CA THR A 250 -4.87 7.94 8.75
C THR A 250 -6.37 8.12 8.91
N VAL A 251 -6.90 9.22 8.37
CA VAL A 251 -8.29 9.66 8.58
C VAL A 251 -8.98 9.80 7.22
N ASP A 252 -10.12 9.14 7.06
CA ASP A 252 -10.96 9.27 5.86
C ASP A 252 -12.43 9.42 6.26
N VAL A 253 -13.17 10.22 5.51
CA VAL A 253 -14.62 10.39 5.75
C VAL A 253 -15.42 9.18 5.30
N SER A 254 -14.88 8.36 4.42
CA SER A 254 -15.56 7.21 3.82
C SER A 254 -15.21 5.91 4.54
N PRO A 255 -16.17 5.25 5.20
CA PRO A 255 -15.96 3.93 5.80
C PRO A 255 -15.51 2.89 4.76
N LYS A 256 -16.02 3.02 3.52
CA LYS A 256 -15.69 2.13 2.42
C LYS A 256 -14.23 2.25 2.00
N PHE A 257 -13.69 3.48 1.94
CA PHE A 257 -12.29 3.71 1.59
C PHE A 257 -11.38 3.29 2.73
N SER A 258 -11.69 3.64 3.99
CA SER A 258 -10.92 3.19 5.15
C SER A 258 -10.85 1.66 5.24
N ALA A 259 -11.97 0.96 5.07
CA ALA A 259 -12.00 -0.51 5.10
C ALA A 259 -11.18 -1.12 3.95
N HIS A 260 -11.22 -0.50 2.76
CA HIS A 260 -10.42 -0.93 1.63
C HIS A 260 -8.93 -0.70 1.88
N ALA A 261 -8.54 0.47 2.35
CA ALA A 261 -7.16 0.82 2.68
C ALA A 261 -6.60 -0.08 3.79
N GLU A 262 -7.36 -0.33 4.86
CA GLU A 262 -6.97 -1.30 5.89
C GLU A 262 -6.68 -2.68 5.27
N LYS A 263 -7.57 -3.16 4.38
CA LYS A 263 -7.37 -4.44 3.67
C LYS A 263 -6.10 -4.42 2.80
N ILE A 264 -5.79 -3.30 2.14
CA ILE A 264 -4.58 -3.13 1.34
C ILE A 264 -3.35 -3.17 2.24
N VAL A 265 -3.33 -2.41 3.33
CA VAL A 265 -2.20 -2.36 4.27
C VAL A 265 -1.98 -3.71 4.95
N ARG A 266 -3.04 -4.38 5.39
CA ARG A 266 -2.98 -5.73 5.99
C ARG A 266 -2.56 -6.81 4.99
N GLY A 267 -2.82 -6.60 3.71
CA GLY A 267 -2.51 -7.57 2.64
C GLY A 267 -1.07 -7.49 2.13
N PHE A 268 -0.33 -6.43 2.39
CA PHE A 268 1.06 -6.31 1.95
C PHE A 268 1.98 -7.10 2.87
N ARG A 269 2.71 -8.09 2.30
CA ARG A 269 3.68 -8.90 3.06
C ARG A 269 3.10 -9.41 4.40
N ARG A 270 1.88 -9.97 4.34
CA ARG A 270 1.15 -10.50 5.52
C ARG A 270 0.94 -9.46 6.63
N GLY A 271 0.80 -8.19 6.27
CA GLY A 271 0.59 -7.10 7.21
C GLY A 271 1.85 -6.55 7.87
N LEU A 272 3.01 -6.69 7.21
CA LEU A 272 4.31 -6.24 7.72
C LEU A 272 4.28 -4.83 8.31
N TYR A 273 3.52 -3.92 7.72
CA TYR A 273 3.45 -2.51 8.12
C TYR A 273 2.16 -2.14 8.86
N ALA A 274 1.21 -3.09 9.01
CA ALA A 274 -0.11 -2.79 9.55
C ALA A 274 -0.08 -2.25 10.99
N GLY A 275 0.90 -2.65 11.78
CA GLY A 275 1.07 -2.18 13.14
C GLY A 275 1.40 -0.69 13.26
N ASN A 276 1.95 -0.08 12.22
CA ASN A 276 2.35 1.33 12.25
C ASN A 276 1.18 2.30 12.03
N VAL A 277 -0.01 1.79 11.68
CA VAL A 277 -1.12 2.59 11.17
C VAL A 277 -2.35 2.45 12.05
N ASP A 278 -2.90 3.57 12.45
CA ASP A 278 -4.20 3.68 13.12
C ASP A 278 -5.20 4.31 12.13
N PHE A 279 -6.27 3.58 11.85
CA PHE A 279 -7.31 3.98 10.90
C PHE A 279 -8.48 4.65 11.61
N TYR A 280 -8.93 5.78 11.07
CA TYR A 280 -10.08 6.51 11.58
C TYR A 280 -11.08 6.83 10.48
N VAL A 281 -12.36 6.73 10.81
CA VAL A 281 -13.46 7.15 9.93
C VAL A 281 -14.13 8.37 10.51
N GLY A 282 -14.11 9.46 9.76
CA GLY A 282 -14.73 10.74 10.13
C GLY A 282 -14.00 11.93 9.52
N HIS A 283 -14.40 13.13 9.91
CA HIS A 283 -13.72 14.35 9.50
C HIS A 283 -12.43 14.55 10.31
N VAL A 284 -11.40 15.06 9.64
CA VAL A 284 -10.10 15.31 10.31
C VAL A 284 -10.22 16.33 11.44
N GLU A 285 -11.12 17.29 11.35
CA GLU A 285 -11.41 18.25 12.40
C GLU A 285 -11.94 17.56 13.67
N ASN A 286 -12.80 16.56 13.51
CA ASN A 286 -13.32 15.78 14.63
C ASN A 286 -12.21 14.93 15.26
N TRP A 287 -11.35 14.34 14.41
CA TRP A 287 -10.16 13.62 14.89
C TRP A 287 -9.25 14.55 15.70
N ILE A 288 -8.95 15.74 15.19
CA ILE A 288 -8.13 16.74 15.90
C ILE A 288 -8.76 17.12 17.25
N THR A 289 -10.06 17.36 17.26
CA THR A 289 -10.78 17.71 18.49
C THR A 289 -10.70 16.60 19.51
N GLU A 290 -10.91 15.34 19.09
CA GLU A 290 -10.83 14.18 19.98
C GLU A 290 -9.40 13.95 20.49
N GLN A 291 -8.38 14.08 19.62
CA GLN A 291 -6.99 13.96 20.03
C GLN A 291 -6.57 15.04 21.03
N LYS A 292 -7.03 16.28 20.83
CA LYS A 292 -6.82 17.35 21.81
C LYS A 292 -7.48 17.01 23.14
N ARG A 293 -8.75 16.56 23.13
CA ARG A 293 -9.47 16.16 24.33
C ARG A 293 -8.74 15.07 25.12
N LEU A 294 -8.25 14.02 24.42
CA LEU A 294 -7.55 12.90 25.04
C LEU A 294 -6.20 13.29 25.65
N ARG A 295 -5.54 14.30 25.09
CA ARG A 295 -4.20 14.75 25.52
C ARG A 295 -4.24 15.96 26.46
N THR A 296 -5.40 16.57 26.64
CA THR A 296 -5.54 17.68 27.61
C THR A 296 -5.48 17.11 29.03
N PRO A 297 -4.54 17.56 29.87
CA PRO A 297 -4.47 17.10 31.27
C PRO A 297 -5.75 17.44 32.01
N THR A 298 -6.34 16.47 32.69
CA THR A 298 -7.49 16.71 33.58
C THR A 298 -7.00 17.49 34.80
N SER A 299 -7.18 18.80 34.79
CA SER A 299 -6.86 19.65 35.96
C SER A 299 -8.03 19.66 36.91
N LEU A 300 -7.76 19.40 38.20
CA LEU A 300 -8.74 19.52 39.27
C LEU A 300 -9.02 21.00 39.66
N LEU A 301 -8.24 21.95 39.09
CA LEU A 301 -8.38 23.38 39.35
C LEU A 301 -8.95 24.08 38.10
N PRO A 302 -10.11 24.73 38.17
CA PRO A 302 -10.80 25.31 37.02
C PRO A 302 -10.14 26.58 36.43
N LEU A 303 -9.05 27.07 36.99
CA LEU A 303 -8.45 28.36 36.65
C LEU A 303 -7.42 28.36 35.52
N THR A 304 -6.97 27.19 35.03
CA THR A 304 -6.06 27.11 33.90
C THR A 304 -6.48 26.00 32.94
N GLN A 305 -7.26 26.33 31.91
CA GLN A 305 -7.49 25.45 30.80
C GLN A 305 -6.16 25.34 30.01
N LYS A 306 -5.35 24.32 30.35
CA LYS A 306 -4.20 23.96 29.51
C LYS A 306 -4.75 23.34 28.24
N THR A 307 -4.41 23.92 27.10
CA THR A 307 -4.60 23.29 25.79
C THR A 307 -3.61 22.14 25.63
N ALA A 308 -3.99 21.11 24.87
CA ALA A 308 -3.05 20.04 24.55
C ALA A 308 -1.82 20.60 23.81
N ASP A 309 -0.63 20.17 24.22
CA ASP A 309 0.61 20.55 23.52
C ASP A 309 0.63 19.97 22.09
N PRO A 310 1.31 20.65 21.14
CA PRO A 310 1.50 20.13 19.79
C PRO A 310 2.18 18.77 19.81
N PHE A 311 1.63 17.80 19.08
CA PHE A 311 2.07 16.40 19.13
C PHE A 311 2.46 15.82 17.75
N LEU A 312 1.94 16.36 16.66
CA LEU A 312 2.28 15.89 15.30
C LEU A 312 3.66 16.37 14.87
N SER A 313 4.45 15.48 14.28
CA SER A 313 5.69 15.84 13.60
C SER A 313 5.45 16.13 12.11
N TYR A 314 4.50 15.44 11.51
CA TYR A 314 4.13 15.60 10.09
C TYR A 314 2.61 15.58 9.96
N ALA A 315 2.10 16.37 9.01
CA ALA A 315 0.70 16.33 8.59
C ALA A 315 0.64 16.33 7.07
N ILE A 316 -0.09 15.39 6.49
CA ILE A 316 -0.31 15.29 5.04
C ILE A 316 -1.81 15.42 4.78
N LEU A 317 -2.18 16.35 3.90
CA LEU A 317 -3.56 16.58 3.49
C LEU A 317 -3.71 16.21 2.00
N ASP A 318 -4.36 15.08 1.73
CA ASP A 318 -4.73 14.59 0.39
C ASP A 318 -6.25 14.48 0.31
N MET A 319 -6.92 15.61 0.28
CA MET A 319 -8.37 15.70 0.32
C MET A 319 -8.90 16.96 -0.33
N PRO A 320 -10.14 16.96 -0.83
CA PRO A 320 -10.78 18.16 -1.36
C PRO A 320 -10.83 19.30 -0.31
N ALA A 321 -10.59 20.51 -0.75
CA ALA A 321 -10.59 21.72 0.08
C ALA A 321 -9.62 21.64 1.30
N ALA A 322 -8.46 20.99 1.12
CA ALA A 322 -7.46 20.82 2.18
C ALA A 322 -7.00 22.14 2.80
N HIS A 323 -6.99 23.27 2.02
CA HIS A 323 -6.66 24.60 2.52
C HIS A 323 -7.46 24.97 3.77
N GLN A 324 -8.76 24.61 3.84
CA GLN A 324 -9.62 24.92 4.99
C GLN A 324 -9.22 24.14 6.28
N ARG A 325 -8.46 23.06 6.14
CA ARG A 325 -8.04 22.20 7.26
C ARG A 325 -6.71 22.63 7.88
N ILE A 326 -5.96 23.49 7.17
CA ILE A 326 -4.66 23.97 7.63
C ILE A 326 -4.79 24.68 8.99
N THR A 327 -5.85 25.47 9.21
CA THR A 327 -6.12 26.15 10.49
C THR A 327 -6.33 25.19 11.66
N HIS A 328 -6.89 24.02 11.41
CA HIS A 328 -7.09 23.02 12.44
C HIS A 328 -5.81 22.24 12.73
N VAL A 329 -4.94 22.05 11.72
CA VAL A 329 -3.68 21.32 11.86
C VAL A 329 -2.60 22.18 12.52
N ALA A 330 -2.56 23.47 12.21
CA ALA A 330 -1.54 24.39 12.74
C ALA A 330 -1.31 24.28 14.25
N PRO A 331 -2.34 24.28 15.14
CA PRO A 331 -2.13 24.25 16.58
C PRO A 331 -1.57 22.93 17.12
N ILE A 332 -1.68 21.83 16.39
CA ILE A 332 -1.29 20.49 16.84
C ILE A 332 0.00 19.98 16.19
N LEU A 333 0.49 20.68 15.17
CA LEU A 333 1.77 20.39 14.56
C LEU A 333 2.89 20.98 15.42
N LYS A 334 3.92 20.20 15.71
CA LYS A 334 5.09 20.64 16.47
C LYS A 334 5.82 21.76 15.76
N GLU A 335 6.53 22.58 16.51
CA GLU A 335 7.51 23.51 15.94
C GLU A 335 8.52 22.73 15.08
N ASN A 336 8.93 23.28 13.95
CA ASN A 336 9.70 22.61 12.91
C ASN A 336 8.99 21.41 12.26
N GLY A 337 7.74 21.09 12.64
CA GLY A 337 6.92 20.09 12.00
C GLY A 337 6.58 20.46 10.55
N VAL A 338 6.35 19.46 9.73
CA VAL A 338 6.12 19.60 8.29
C VAL A 338 4.65 19.41 7.95
N LEU A 339 4.09 20.36 7.23
CA LEU A 339 2.78 20.25 6.57
C LEU A 339 3.02 20.01 5.08
N ALA A 340 2.50 18.90 4.55
CA ALA A 340 2.43 18.61 3.13
C ALA A 340 0.98 18.65 2.65
N VAL A 341 0.71 19.32 1.53
CA VAL A 341 -0.62 19.34 0.94
C VAL A 341 -0.53 18.89 -0.50
N PHE A 342 -1.22 17.79 -0.83
CA PHE A 342 -1.36 17.32 -2.22
C PHE A 342 -2.61 17.91 -2.85
N MET A 343 -2.46 18.45 -4.05
CA MET A 343 -3.55 19.02 -4.84
C MET A 343 -3.42 18.68 -6.33
N PRO A 344 -4.55 18.46 -7.02
CA PRO A 344 -4.53 18.20 -8.46
C PRO A 344 -4.06 19.42 -9.30
N SER A 345 -4.19 20.65 -8.77
CA SER A 345 -3.90 21.88 -9.48
C SER A 345 -3.00 22.80 -8.66
N ILE A 346 -2.10 23.50 -9.35
CA ILE A 346 -1.23 24.53 -8.77
C ILE A 346 -2.04 25.70 -8.16
N THR A 347 -3.18 26.03 -8.72
CA THR A 347 -4.06 27.09 -8.18
C THR A 347 -4.56 26.76 -6.80
N GLN A 348 -4.86 25.48 -6.52
CA GLN A 348 -5.28 25.03 -5.19
C GLN A 348 -4.14 25.07 -4.16
N ILE A 349 -2.87 24.91 -4.61
CA ILE A 349 -1.72 25.23 -3.76
C ILE A 349 -1.66 26.72 -3.48
N GLY A 350 -1.98 27.57 -4.47
CA GLY A 350 -2.14 29.01 -4.30
C GLY A 350 -3.17 29.39 -3.24
N ASP A 351 -4.32 28.69 -3.21
CA ASP A 351 -5.35 28.86 -2.17
C ASP A 351 -4.82 28.57 -0.76
N CYS A 352 -3.95 27.56 -0.62
CA CYS A 352 -3.28 27.27 0.65
C CYS A 352 -2.34 28.39 1.08
N VAL A 353 -1.54 28.90 0.13
CA VAL A 353 -0.60 30.04 0.39
C VAL A 353 -1.38 31.28 0.82
N ASP A 354 -2.46 31.60 0.12
CA ASP A 354 -3.29 32.76 0.40
C ASP A 354 -3.97 32.67 1.76
N LEU A 355 -4.53 31.48 2.11
CA LEU A 355 -5.13 31.26 3.42
C LEU A 355 -4.10 31.42 4.56
N ILE A 356 -2.93 30.79 4.42
CA ILE A 356 -1.86 30.90 5.41
C ILE A 356 -1.46 32.37 5.63
N ARG A 357 -1.30 33.13 4.54
CA ARG A 357 -0.96 34.54 4.59
C ARG A 357 -2.06 35.38 5.23
N ARG A 358 -3.32 35.23 4.81
CA ARG A 358 -4.46 36.00 5.34
C ARG A 358 -4.70 35.75 6.82
N GLN A 359 -4.53 34.51 7.27
CA GLN A 359 -4.76 34.15 8.67
C GLN A 359 -3.49 34.23 9.51
N GLN A 360 -2.38 34.68 8.93
CA GLN A 360 -1.09 34.81 9.61
C GLN A 360 -0.67 33.52 10.34
N LEU A 361 -0.94 32.35 9.71
CA LEU A 361 -0.58 31.07 10.30
C LEU A 361 0.96 30.91 10.32
N PRO A 362 1.50 30.25 11.36
CA PRO A 362 2.94 30.16 11.59
C PRO A 362 3.60 29.12 10.66
N PHE A 363 3.54 29.37 9.36
CA PHE A 363 4.10 28.49 8.34
C PHE A 363 4.99 29.23 7.35
N ILE A 364 6.11 28.64 7.00
CA ILE A 364 6.95 29.04 5.87
C ILE A 364 6.81 28.01 4.76
N LEU A 365 6.52 28.46 3.55
CA LEU A 365 6.55 27.64 2.35
C LEU A 365 8.00 27.30 2.00
N GLU A 366 8.39 26.03 2.04
CA GLU A 366 9.72 25.57 1.66
C GLU A 366 9.82 25.27 0.17
N LYS A 367 8.83 24.56 -0.37
CA LYS A 367 8.83 24.19 -1.80
C LYS A 367 7.44 23.81 -2.31
N VAL A 368 7.28 23.89 -3.61
CA VAL A 368 6.15 23.29 -4.34
C VAL A 368 6.74 22.40 -5.43
N VAL A 369 6.23 21.16 -5.53
CA VAL A 369 6.75 20.17 -6.47
C VAL A 369 5.60 19.63 -7.32
N GLU A 370 5.78 19.64 -8.65
CA GLU A 370 4.89 18.98 -9.58
C GLU A 370 5.23 17.50 -9.63
N LEU A 371 4.21 16.66 -9.42
CA LEU A 371 4.33 15.20 -9.42
C LEU A 371 4.11 14.64 -10.82
N GLY A 372 4.58 13.42 -11.07
CA GLY A 372 4.40 12.73 -12.33
C GLY A 372 5.23 13.28 -13.51
N ALA A 373 5.84 14.46 -13.37
CA ALA A 373 6.68 15.07 -14.39
C ALA A 373 8.15 14.65 -14.21
N GLY A 374 8.85 14.41 -15.32
CA GLY A 374 10.30 14.29 -15.34
C GLY A 374 10.90 12.93 -14.96
N ILE A 375 12.14 12.96 -14.47
CA ILE A 375 13.06 11.81 -14.31
C ILE A 375 12.77 11.01 -13.03
N SER A 376 12.05 11.57 -12.06
CA SER A 376 11.84 10.99 -10.72
C SER A 376 11.20 9.60 -10.69
N SER A 377 10.42 9.26 -11.72
CA SER A 377 9.79 7.94 -11.83
C SER A 377 10.64 6.89 -12.56
N GLY A 378 11.77 7.28 -13.15
CA GLY A 378 12.61 6.41 -13.97
C GLY A 378 11.92 5.93 -15.25
N ARG A 379 12.66 5.24 -16.11
CA ARG A 379 12.15 4.59 -17.31
C ARG A 379 12.59 3.14 -17.34
N GLN A 380 11.66 2.21 -17.44
CA GLN A 380 11.99 0.79 -17.57
C GLN A 380 12.48 0.47 -18.99
N TRP A 381 13.48 -0.39 -19.08
CA TRP A 381 14.03 -0.88 -20.31
C TRP A 381 13.88 -2.39 -20.42
N ASP A 382 13.61 -2.86 -21.63
CA ASP A 382 13.68 -4.27 -22.00
C ASP A 382 15.09 -4.52 -22.55
N VAL A 383 15.88 -5.29 -21.80
CA VAL A 383 17.24 -5.66 -22.18
C VAL A 383 17.32 -7.17 -22.29
N ARG A 384 17.49 -7.68 -23.49
CA ARG A 384 17.53 -9.12 -23.76
C ARG A 384 18.31 -9.44 -25.03
N PHE A 385 18.78 -10.65 -25.11
CA PHE A 385 19.25 -11.20 -26.40
C PHE A 385 18.06 -11.76 -27.16
N ALA A 386 17.99 -11.45 -28.43
CA ALA A 386 17.00 -11.99 -29.37
C ALA A 386 17.71 -12.59 -30.58
N VAL A 387 17.25 -13.74 -31.06
CA VAL A 387 17.75 -14.34 -32.27
C VAL A 387 17.36 -13.46 -33.47
N LYS A 388 18.30 -13.15 -34.35
CA LYS A 388 18.00 -12.46 -35.60
C LYS A 388 16.99 -13.29 -36.39
N LYS A 389 15.78 -12.75 -36.59
CA LYS A 389 14.90 -13.31 -37.62
C LYS A 389 15.61 -13.15 -38.97
N SER A 390 15.86 -14.25 -39.66
CA SER A 390 16.27 -14.22 -41.05
C SER A 390 15.35 -13.25 -41.81
N ARG A 391 15.91 -12.34 -42.59
CA ARG A 391 15.16 -11.33 -43.34
C ARG A 391 14.01 -12.04 -44.06
N ALA A 392 12.78 -11.67 -43.72
CA ALA A 392 11.64 -12.01 -44.56
C ALA A 392 11.90 -11.47 -45.96
N ASP A 393 11.68 -12.33 -46.96
CA ASP A 393 11.85 -12.03 -48.38
C ASP A 393 11.15 -10.71 -48.73
N PRO A 394 11.84 -9.72 -49.32
CA PRO A 394 11.23 -8.43 -49.69
C PRO A 394 10.02 -8.52 -50.61
N SER A 395 9.81 -9.66 -51.28
CA SER A 395 8.66 -9.90 -52.17
C SER A 395 7.31 -9.96 -51.46
N SER A 396 7.28 -10.17 -50.14
CA SER A 396 6.02 -10.19 -49.36
C SER A 396 5.50 -8.80 -48.97
N TRP A 397 6.19 -7.74 -49.35
CA TRP A 397 5.79 -6.35 -48.97
C TRP A 397 4.89 -5.69 -50.00
N ASN A 398 4.63 -6.32 -51.16
CA ASN A 398 3.89 -5.75 -52.29
C ASN A 398 2.40 -6.12 -52.34
N GLU A 399 1.83 -6.82 -51.36
CA GLU A 399 0.40 -7.23 -51.44
C GLU A 399 -0.57 -6.43 -50.60
N TYR A 400 -0.20 -5.26 -50.00
CA TYR A 400 -1.12 -4.42 -49.26
C TYR A 400 -1.03 -2.95 -49.67
N SER A 401 -1.14 -2.67 -50.94
CA SER A 401 -1.47 -1.33 -51.42
C SER A 401 -2.34 -1.46 -52.67
N GLU A 402 -3.62 -1.64 -52.52
CA GLU A 402 -4.72 -1.18 -53.36
C GLU A 402 -6.04 -1.76 -52.85
N THR A 403 -6.73 -0.95 -52.06
CA THR A 403 -8.18 -0.71 -52.10
C THR A 403 -8.70 -0.07 -50.80
N SER A 404 -9.10 1.08 -50.97
CA SER A 404 -10.33 1.80 -50.56
C SER A 404 -10.08 3.10 -49.82
N GLU A 405 -10.25 4.16 -50.57
CA GLU A 405 -10.63 5.47 -50.08
C GLU A 405 -12.01 5.40 -49.39
N GLY A 406 -12.08 6.05 -48.25
CA GLY A 406 -13.35 6.53 -47.71
C GLY A 406 -13.87 5.81 -46.46
N ALA A 407 -13.57 6.35 -45.30
CA ALA A 407 -14.56 6.69 -44.28
C ALA A 407 -13.92 6.93 -42.89
N VAL A 408 -14.17 8.16 -42.41
CA VAL A 408 -14.40 8.57 -41.02
C VAL A 408 -13.38 8.11 -39.93
N GLN A 409 -12.61 9.10 -39.47
CA GLN A 409 -11.90 9.13 -38.21
C GLN A 409 -12.76 8.70 -37.03
N GLN A 410 -12.41 7.63 -36.40
CA GLN A 410 -12.69 7.37 -34.97
C GLN A 410 -11.40 6.85 -34.35
N ASP A 411 -10.95 7.59 -33.32
CA ASP A 411 -9.80 7.29 -32.51
C ASP A 411 -9.84 5.85 -31.99
N ARG A 412 -8.98 4.99 -32.54
CA ARG A 412 -8.60 3.72 -31.94
C ARG A 412 -7.11 3.76 -31.71
N GLU A 413 -6.70 3.96 -30.48
CA GLU A 413 -5.35 3.69 -30.04
C GLU A 413 -4.98 2.27 -30.46
N ALA A 414 -4.16 2.19 -31.49
CA ALA A 414 -3.55 0.94 -31.95
C ALA A 414 -2.54 0.48 -30.90
N LEU A 415 -2.92 -0.51 -30.12
CA LEU A 415 -1.98 -1.31 -29.33
C LEU A 415 -1.14 -2.11 -30.31
N ASP A 416 0.05 -1.60 -30.61
CA ASP A 416 1.08 -2.34 -31.36
C ASP A 416 1.52 -3.57 -30.54
N ASP A 417 0.90 -4.73 -30.81
CA ASP A 417 1.20 -6.02 -30.20
C ASP A 417 2.37 -6.70 -30.94
N GLY A 418 3.57 -6.15 -30.76
CA GLY A 418 4.81 -6.79 -31.18
C GLY A 418 5.16 -8.02 -30.33
N SER A 419 4.26 -9.01 -30.24
CA SER A 419 4.54 -10.29 -29.58
C SER A 419 5.43 -11.14 -30.46
N VAL A 420 6.73 -11.13 -30.20
CA VAL A 420 7.67 -12.17 -30.72
C VAL A 420 7.38 -13.43 -29.87
N GLU A 421 6.56 -14.34 -30.40
CA GLU A 421 6.43 -15.68 -29.85
C GLU A 421 7.80 -16.41 -30.00
N SER A 422 8.40 -16.68 -28.85
CA SER A 422 9.51 -17.64 -28.79
C SER A 422 8.92 -19.04 -28.94
N ILE A 423 8.86 -19.53 -30.19
CA ILE A 423 8.64 -20.96 -30.49
C ILE A 423 9.96 -21.66 -30.18
N SER A 424 10.08 -22.25 -29.01
CA SER A 424 11.13 -23.20 -28.72
C SER A 424 10.74 -24.55 -29.29
N THR A 425 11.23 -24.86 -30.49
CA THR A 425 11.35 -26.23 -30.98
C THR A 425 12.45 -26.93 -30.17
N PRO A 426 12.26 -28.18 -29.70
CA PRO A 426 13.30 -28.93 -29.02
C PRO A 426 14.26 -29.48 -30.10
N GLY A 427 15.44 -28.89 -30.18
CA GLY A 427 16.49 -29.39 -31.10
C GLY A 427 17.44 -28.27 -31.50
N GLU A 428 18.64 -28.32 -30.94
CA GLU A 428 19.81 -27.45 -31.16
C GLU A 428 19.82 -26.13 -30.41
N ALA A 429 20.83 -26.00 -29.53
CA ALA A 429 21.20 -24.75 -28.90
C ALA A 429 21.59 -23.74 -30.00
N PRO A 430 21.01 -22.51 -30.02
CA PRO A 430 21.37 -21.52 -31.02
C PRO A 430 22.85 -21.15 -30.85
N LYS A 431 23.57 -21.13 -31.97
CA LYS A 431 24.95 -20.67 -32.02
C LYS A 431 25.01 -19.22 -31.59
N GLU A 432 25.97 -18.85 -30.73
CA GLU A 432 26.15 -17.51 -30.17
C GLU A 432 26.20 -16.38 -31.22
N GLU A 433 26.55 -16.69 -32.46
CA GLU A 433 26.71 -15.72 -33.54
C GLU A 433 25.41 -15.12 -34.09
N ASP A 434 24.24 -15.73 -33.80
CA ASP A 434 22.94 -15.26 -34.30
C ASP A 434 22.12 -14.43 -33.28
N SER A 435 22.66 -14.15 -32.10
CA SER A 435 21.96 -13.39 -31.06
C SER A 435 22.34 -11.91 -31.10
N VAL A 436 21.34 -11.04 -31.02
CA VAL A 436 21.50 -9.58 -30.96
C VAL A 436 21.01 -9.07 -29.63
N LEU A 437 21.81 -8.21 -29.01
CA LEU A 437 21.37 -7.49 -27.82
C LEU A 437 20.32 -6.45 -28.22
N VAL A 438 19.11 -6.61 -27.66
CA VAL A 438 17.99 -5.67 -27.82
C VAL A 438 17.89 -4.86 -26.55
N CYS A 439 18.05 -3.54 -26.69
CA CYS A 439 17.83 -2.56 -25.61
C CYS A 439 16.74 -1.58 -26.08
N ARG A 440 15.54 -1.69 -25.52
CA ARG A 440 14.46 -0.77 -25.86
C ARG A 440 13.69 -0.32 -24.63
N PRO A 441 13.16 0.92 -24.59
CA PRO A 441 12.26 1.33 -23.53
C PRO A 441 10.99 0.48 -23.54
N LYS A 442 10.52 0.06 -22.35
CA LYS A 442 9.20 -0.56 -22.24
C LYS A 442 8.13 0.48 -22.51
N VAL A 443 7.28 0.22 -23.49
CA VAL A 443 6.13 1.05 -23.84
C VAL A 443 4.89 0.52 -23.09
N GLY A 444 4.03 1.41 -22.61
CA GLY A 444 2.75 1.05 -21.99
C GLY A 444 2.81 0.57 -20.53
N SER A 445 3.99 0.47 -19.90
CA SER A 445 4.12 0.07 -18.49
C SER A 445 4.24 1.26 -17.53
N ARG A 446 4.29 2.50 -18.03
CA ARG A 446 4.45 3.68 -17.21
C ARG A 446 3.08 4.20 -16.80
N ILE A 447 2.73 3.98 -15.53
CA ILE A 447 1.61 4.66 -14.89
C ILE A 447 2.18 5.93 -14.28
N VAL A 448 1.78 7.07 -14.81
CA VAL A 448 2.22 8.39 -14.35
C VAL A 448 1.07 8.99 -13.54
N GLY A 449 1.36 9.38 -12.30
CA GLY A 449 0.47 10.22 -11.51
C GLY A 449 0.51 11.68 -12.02
N GLY A 450 0.05 12.58 -11.20
CA GLY A 450 0.07 14.02 -11.48
C GLY A 450 -0.45 14.78 -10.27
N GLY A 451 -0.33 16.08 -10.34
CA GLY A 451 -0.71 16.99 -9.27
C GLY A 451 0.48 17.71 -8.66
N PHE A 452 0.25 18.39 -7.58
CA PHE A 452 1.24 19.25 -6.93
C PHE A 452 1.29 18.97 -5.44
N VAL A 453 2.49 19.03 -4.88
CA VAL A 453 2.70 18.98 -3.43
C VAL A 453 3.34 20.27 -2.97
N GLY A 454 2.66 20.98 -2.06
CA GLY A 454 3.26 22.08 -1.31
C GLY A 454 3.79 21.56 0.02
N ILE A 455 4.96 22.01 0.41
CA ILE A 455 5.62 21.68 1.67
C ILE A 455 5.85 22.95 2.47
N TRP A 456 5.30 22.97 3.67
CA TRP A 456 5.46 24.07 4.64
C TRP A 456 6.08 23.54 5.92
N ARG A 457 6.90 24.39 6.52
CA ARG A 457 7.45 24.14 7.86
C ARG A 457 6.78 25.07 8.86
N ARG A 458 6.37 24.52 10.01
CA ARG A 458 5.87 25.31 11.10
C ARG A 458 7.00 26.05 11.78
N ILE A 459 6.85 27.36 11.94
CA ILE A 459 7.76 28.23 12.70
C ILE A 459 7.16 28.53 14.08
N GLU A 460 7.97 29.12 14.96
CA GLU A 460 7.52 29.60 16.25
C GLU A 460 6.44 30.69 16.11
N ASP A 461 5.44 30.67 16.99
CA ASP A 461 4.37 31.66 16.99
C ASP A 461 4.93 33.03 17.42
N SER A 462 5.05 33.97 16.50
CA SER A 462 5.56 35.33 16.78
C SER A 462 4.69 36.11 17.79
N GLN A 463 3.55 35.60 18.20
CA GLN A 463 2.63 36.24 19.14
C GLN A 463 2.87 35.86 20.61
N LYS A 464 3.92 35.08 20.91
CA LYS A 464 4.26 34.68 22.29
C LYS A 464 5.41 35.51 22.90
N GLN A 465 5.80 36.62 22.25
CA GLN A 465 6.72 37.59 22.85
C GLN A 465 5.98 38.73 23.52
#